data_e2db8eee218ea277174b95567c7124a9
#
_entry.id   e2db8eee218ea277174b95567c7124a9
#
_cell.length_a   1.000
_cell.length_b   1.000
_cell.length_c   1.000
_cell.angle_alpha   90.00
_cell.angle_beta   90.00
_cell.angle_gamma   90.00
#
_symmetry.space_group_name_H-M   'P 1'
#
loop_
_entity.id
_entity.type
_entity.pdbx_description
1 polymer ?
#
loop_
_entity_poly.entity_id
_entity_poly.type
_entity_poly.pdbx_seq_one_letter_code
_entity_poly.pdbx_strand_id
1 'polypeptide(L)'
;MLKQDSIEVLRECEARLIPSGVEVTIKKGSLVVITQALGNSYTVYVNGNLARVAGIDGDALGMVILDEPDINDFNGTLEDKIWEVLKTCFDPEIPVNIVDLGLVYECHIDENFGVHIKMTLTAPGCGMGPTLVSDIEQKIRQIHEVIEIKVDLVFDPPWNRSMMTDVAKLQLGML
;
A
#
# COMPACT_ATOMS: atom_id res chain seq x y z
N MET A 1 -27.00 5.09 -6.95
CA MET A 1 -25.78 5.73 -7.45
C MET A 1 -25.36 6.79 -6.43
N LEU A 2 -24.39 6.50 -5.60
CA LEU A 2 -23.82 7.50 -4.71
C LEU A 2 -23.11 8.53 -5.59
N LYS A 3 -23.57 9.76 -5.61
CA LYS A 3 -22.82 10.89 -6.16
C LYS A 3 -21.57 11.03 -5.28
N GLN A 4 -20.44 10.52 -5.76
CA GLN A 4 -19.16 10.90 -5.19
C GLN A 4 -18.95 12.36 -5.57
N ASP A 5 -19.08 13.23 -4.57
CA ASP A 5 -18.88 14.64 -4.79
C ASP A 5 -17.43 14.91 -5.13
N SER A 6 -17.19 15.64 -6.20
CA SER A 6 -15.86 16.12 -6.53
C SER A 6 -15.44 17.20 -5.53
N ILE A 7 -14.21 17.14 -5.10
CA ILE A 7 -13.59 18.14 -4.22
C ILE A 7 -12.52 18.91 -4.97
N GLU A 8 -12.31 20.16 -4.57
CA GLU A 8 -11.27 21.00 -5.12
C GLU A 8 -9.97 20.82 -4.32
N VAL A 9 -8.86 20.61 -5.02
CA VAL A 9 -7.54 20.49 -4.40
C VAL A 9 -7.10 21.86 -3.88
N LEU A 10 -6.82 21.92 -2.59
CA LEU A 10 -6.57 23.18 -1.87
C LEU A 10 -5.14 23.72 -2.02
N ARG A 11 -4.19 22.85 -2.27
CA ARG A 11 -2.80 23.17 -2.61
C ARG A 11 -2.23 22.11 -3.55
N GLU A 12 -1.20 22.45 -4.27
CA GLU A 12 -0.45 21.51 -5.10
C GLU A 12 0.10 20.33 -4.25
N CYS A 13 -0.04 19.13 -4.73
CA CYS A 13 0.51 17.94 -4.09
C CYS A 13 0.99 16.92 -5.12
N GLU A 14 1.92 16.09 -4.70
CA GLU A 14 2.40 14.99 -5.50
C GLU A 14 1.49 13.77 -5.38
N ALA A 15 1.37 13.04 -6.47
CA ALA A 15 0.60 11.81 -6.52
C ALA A 15 1.27 10.81 -7.44
N ARG A 16 0.85 9.58 -7.34
CA ARG A 16 1.38 8.49 -8.18
C ARG A 16 0.24 7.81 -8.90
N LEU A 17 0.30 7.78 -10.22
CA LEU A 17 -0.73 7.15 -11.05
C LEU A 17 -0.82 5.64 -10.80
N ILE A 18 -2.03 5.13 -10.83
CA ILE A 18 -2.32 3.72 -10.69
C ILE A 18 -2.85 3.22 -12.05
N PRO A 19 -2.34 2.11 -12.59
CA PRO A 19 -1.32 1.20 -12.05
C PRO A 19 0.13 1.51 -12.45
N SER A 20 0.37 2.53 -13.26
CA SER A 20 1.67 2.77 -13.89
C SER A 20 2.79 3.15 -12.90
N GLY A 21 2.43 3.69 -11.73
CA GLY A 21 3.39 4.19 -10.75
C GLY A 21 4.07 5.51 -11.13
N VAL A 22 3.67 6.15 -12.23
CA VAL A 22 4.23 7.42 -12.68
C VAL A 22 3.89 8.53 -11.70
N GLU A 23 4.90 9.30 -11.31
CA GLU A 23 4.73 10.47 -10.46
C GLU A 23 4.11 11.61 -11.26
N VAL A 24 3.10 12.23 -10.67
CA VAL A 24 2.40 13.39 -11.25
C VAL A 24 2.14 14.42 -10.17
N THR A 25 2.00 15.67 -10.57
CA THR A 25 1.61 16.76 -9.67
C THR A 25 0.14 17.10 -9.90
N ILE A 26 -0.65 17.07 -8.84
CA ILE A 26 -2.03 17.56 -8.86
C ILE A 26 -2.01 19.03 -8.45
N LYS A 27 -2.44 19.89 -9.35
CA LYS A 27 -2.41 21.34 -9.13
C LYS A 27 -3.55 21.79 -8.23
N LYS A 28 -3.30 22.86 -7.47
CA LYS A 28 -4.35 23.57 -6.75
C LYS A 28 -5.51 23.92 -7.70
N GLY A 29 -6.73 23.73 -7.23
CA GLY A 29 -7.93 24.01 -8.01
C GLY A 29 -8.39 22.85 -8.90
N SER A 30 -7.60 21.76 -9.00
CA SER A 30 -8.04 20.55 -9.69
C SER A 30 -9.23 19.93 -8.99
N LEU A 31 -10.20 19.44 -9.79
CA LEU A 31 -11.33 18.68 -9.25
C LEU A 31 -10.96 17.20 -9.21
N VAL A 32 -11.07 16.59 -8.04
CA VAL A 32 -10.80 15.17 -7.82
C VAL A 32 -11.95 14.51 -7.08
N VAL A 33 -12.07 13.20 -7.23
CA VAL A 33 -13.01 12.39 -6.46
C VAL A 33 -12.22 11.41 -5.62
N ILE A 34 -12.41 11.44 -4.30
CA ILE A 34 -11.78 10.46 -3.42
C ILE A 34 -12.54 9.15 -3.57
N THR A 35 -11.86 8.11 -4.06
CA THR A 35 -12.44 6.79 -4.26
C THR A 35 -12.17 5.86 -3.10
N GLN A 36 -11.07 6.09 -2.39
CA GLN A 36 -10.64 5.23 -1.29
C GLN A 36 -9.71 5.98 -0.34
N ALA A 37 -9.84 5.70 0.95
CA ALA A 37 -8.92 6.14 1.99
C ALA A 37 -8.49 4.90 2.78
N LEU A 38 -7.35 4.32 2.43
CA LEU A 38 -6.83 3.08 3.03
C LEU A 38 -5.37 3.21 3.38
N GLY A 39 -5.02 2.63 4.52
CA GLY A 39 -3.67 2.73 5.03
C GLY A 39 -3.33 4.18 5.29
N ASN A 40 -2.20 4.60 4.77
CA ASN A 40 -1.70 5.96 4.92
C ASN A 40 -1.74 6.76 3.60
N SER A 41 -2.76 6.54 2.80
CA SER A 41 -2.90 7.23 1.51
C SER A 41 -4.35 7.41 1.11
N TYR A 42 -4.56 8.36 0.21
CA TYR A 42 -5.84 8.59 -0.44
C TYR A 42 -5.74 8.22 -1.92
N THR A 43 -6.71 7.45 -2.40
CA THR A 43 -6.83 7.21 -3.84
C THR A 43 -7.87 8.15 -4.40
N VAL A 44 -7.49 8.89 -5.44
CA VAL A 44 -8.34 9.89 -6.08
C VAL A 44 -8.46 9.60 -7.57
N TYR A 45 -9.61 9.95 -8.12
CA TYR A 45 -9.82 9.99 -9.56
C TYR A 45 -9.62 11.43 -10.03
N VAL A 46 -8.68 11.63 -10.94
CA VAL A 46 -8.30 12.93 -11.47
C VAL A 46 -7.93 12.83 -12.95
N ASN A 47 -8.50 13.72 -13.77
CA ASN A 47 -8.20 13.80 -15.22
C ASN A 47 -8.29 12.44 -15.97
N GLY A 48 -9.27 11.62 -15.60
CA GLY A 48 -9.47 10.31 -16.23
C GLY A 48 -8.60 9.17 -15.69
N ASN A 49 -7.80 9.41 -14.66
CA ASN A 49 -6.88 8.44 -14.08
C ASN A 49 -7.08 8.29 -12.57
N LEU A 50 -6.74 7.12 -12.06
CA LEU A 50 -6.59 6.92 -10.63
C LEU A 50 -5.19 7.32 -10.19
N ALA A 51 -5.08 8.02 -9.09
CA ALA A 51 -3.83 8.42 -8.50
C ALA A 51 -3.85 8.22 -6.98
N ARG A 52 -2.70 7.90 -6.42
CA ARG A 52 -2.51 7.78 -4.97
C ARG A 52 -1.81 9.02 -4.46
N VAL A 53 -2.42 9.68 -3.48
CA VAL A 53 -1.87 10.81 -2.74
C VAL A 53 -1.42 10.32 -1.38
N ALA A 54 -0.20 10.69 -0.95
CA ALA A 54 0.30 10.33 0.37
C ALA A 54 -0.59 10.92 1.48
N GLY A 55 -0.76 10.20 2.57
CA GLY A 55 -1.62 10.63 3.68
C GLY A 55 -1.17 11.94 4.31
N ILE A 56 0.14 12.22 4.30
CA ILE A 56 0.70 13.48 4.78
C ILE A 56 0.20 14.69 3.97
N ASP A 57 -0.21 14.46 2.73
CA ASP A 57 -0.79 15.49 1.85
C ASP A 57 -2.33 15.53 1.91
N GLY A 58 -2.93 14.88 2.90
CA GLY A 58 -4.38 14.87 3.09
C GLY A 58 -4.99 16.26 3.16
N ASP A 59 -4.28 17.23 3.73
CA ASP A 59 -4.70 18.63 3.80
C ASP A 59 -4.91 19.25 2.40
N ALA A 60 -4.14 18.84 1.41
CA ALA A 60 -4.34 19.27 0.02
C ALA A 60 -5.70 18.84 -0.53
N LEU A 61 -6.25 17.76 -0.01
CA LEU A 61 -7.57 17.23 -0.37
C LEU A 61 -8.68 17.70 0.59
N GLY A 62 -8.36 18.57 1.54
CA GLY A 62 -9.30 18.95 2.60
C GLY A 62 -9.61 17.82 3.58
N MET A 63 -8.74 16.81 3.62
CA MET A 63 -8.89 15.63 4.48
C MET A 63 -7.91 15.67 5.65
N VAL A 64 -8.08 14.78 6.59
CA VAL A 64 -7.15 14.62 7.73
C VAL A 64 -5.77 14.22 7.23
N ILE A 65 -4.73 14.82 7.79
CA ILE A 65 -3.36 14.37 7.58
C ILE A 65 -3.20 13.02 8.27
N LEU A 66 -2.80 12.02 7.49
CA LEU A 66 -2.47 10.70 7.99
C LEU A 66 -0.95 10.65 8.18
N ASP A 67 -0.51 10.94 9.39
CA ASP A 67 0.90 10.87 9.75
C ASP A 67 1.21 9.48 10.31
N GLU A 68 2.14 8.77 9.66
CA GLU A 68 2.62 7.50 10.17
C GLU A 68 3.77 7.73 11.16
N PRO A 69 3.76 7.04 12.30
CA PRO A 69 4.95 6.99 13.15
C PRO A 69 6.16 6.49 12.35
N ASP A 70 7.33 7.08 12.59
CA ASP A 70 8.56 6.57 11.96
C ASP A 70 8.80 5.14 12.41
N ILE A 71 8.91 4.21 11.48
CA ILE A 71 9.15 2.79 11.78
C ILE A 71 10.46 2.59 12.55
N ASN A 72 11.40 3.50 12.42
CA ASN A 72 12.67 3.44 13.13
C ASN A 72 12.50 3.73 14.63
N ASP A 73 11.43 4.40 15.02
CA ASP A 73 11.06 4.60 16.43
C ASP A 73 10.29 3.41 17.02
N PHE A 74 9.91 2.45 16.18
CA PHE A 74 9.22 1.24 16.65
C PHE A 74 10.15 0.37 17.50
N ASN A 75 9.68 0.01 18.68
CA ASN A 75 10.45 -0.76 19.66
C ASN A 75 10.27 -2.26 19.44
N GLY A 76 11.13 -2.85 18.60
CA GLY A 76 11.08 -4.26 18.25
C GLY A 76 12.31 -4.68 17.46
N THR A 77 12.38 -5.95 17.09
CA THR A 77 13.43 -6.49 16.23
C THR A 77 13.28 -5.99 14.79
N LEU A 78 14.31 -6.17 13.96
CA LEU A 78 14.22 -5.87 12.54
C LEU A 78 13.07 -6.64 11.87
N GLU A 79 12.90 -7.91 12.23
CA GLU A 79 11.78 -8.71 11.71
C GLU A 79 10.43 -8.12 12.11
N ASP A 80 10.26 -7.69 13.36
CA ASP A 80 9.04 -7.04 13.83
C ASP A 80 8.75 -5.76 13.05
N LYS A 81 9.75 -4.94 12.79
CA LYS A 81 9.63 -3.72 11.98
C LYS A 81 9.18 -4.03 10.56
N ILE A 82 9.74 -5.06 9.95
CA ILE A 82 9.37 -5.48 8.59
C ILE A 82 7.90 -5.91 8.55
N TRP A 83 7.45 -6.71 9.51
CA TRP A 83 6.05 -7.13 9.57
C TRP A 83 5.09 -5.96 9.81
N GLU A 84 5.46 -4.99 10.65
CA GLU A 84 4.66 -3.78 10.84
C GLU A 84 4.54 -2.97 9.54
N VAL A 85 5.64 -2.83 8.79
CA VAL A 85 5.61 -2.17 7.48
C VAL A 85 4.73 -2.92 6.49
N LEU A 86 4.82 -4.24 6.43
CA LEU A 86 4.00 -5.07 5.53
C LEU A 86 2.51 -4.93 5.82
N LYS A 87 2.11 -4.75 7.08
CA LYS A 87 0.71 -4.49 7.47
C LYS A 87 0.19 -3.14 7.00
N THR A 88 1.06 -2.24 6.57
CA THR A 88 0.67 -0.94 5.97
C THR A 88 0.52 -1.00 4.45
N CYS A 89 0.83 -2.13 3.85
CA CYS A 89 0.69 -2.36 2.41
C CYS A 89 -0.64 -3.05 2.13
N PHE A 90 -1.40 -2.51 1.19
CA PHE A 90 -2.75 -2.98 0.87
C PHE A 90 -2.80 -3.52 -0.55
N ASP A 91 -3.61 -4.58 -0.72
CA ASP A 91 -3.98 -5.03 -2.07
C ASP A 91 -4.78 -3.93 -2.77
N PRO A 92 -4.51 -3.63 -4.04
CA PRO A 92 -5.20 -2.55 -4.74
C PRO A 92 -6.69 -2.81 -5.01
N GLU A 93 -7.13 -4.05 -4.99
CA GLU A 93 -8.52 -4.45 -5.26
C GLU A 93 -9.29 -4.80 -4.00
N ILE A 94 -8.62 -5.37 -3.00
CA ILE A 94 -9.24 -5.82 -1.75
C ILE A 94 -8.77 -4.91 -0.61
N PRO A 95 -9.68 -4.24 0.12
CA PRO A 95 -9.33 -3.23 1.13
C PRO A 95 -8.80 -3.84 2.45
N VAL A 96 -7.85 -4.75 2.34
CA VAL A 96 -7.20 -5.43 3.46
C VAL A 96 -5.69 -5.43 3.21
N ASN A 97 -4.90 -5.35 4.27
CA ASN A 97 -3.45 -5.40 4.13
C ASN A 97 -2.97 -6.78 3.66
N ILE A 98 -1.81 -6.82 3.02
CA ILE A 98 -1.27 -8.03 2.40
C ILE A 98 -0.94 -9.14 3.40
N VAL A 99 -0.64 -8.81 4.64
CA VAL A 99 -0.36 -9.80 5.70
C VAL A 99 -1.64 -10.54 6.09
N ASP A 100 -2.71 -9.80 6.38
CA ASP A 100 -3.99 -10.40 6.75
C ASP A 100 -4.67 -11.12 5.59
N LEU A 101 -4.40 -10.72 4.34
CA LEU A 101 -4.82 -11.45 3.15
C LEU A 101 -4.08 -12.79 2.97
N GLY A 102 -2.95 -12.98 3.65
CA GLY A 102 -2.12 -14.18 3.48
C GLY A 102 -1.30 -14.17 2.20
N LEU A 103 -0.97 -12.99 1.67
CA LEU A 103 -0.18 -12.85 0.45
C LEU A 103 1.32 -12.99 0.67
N VAL A 104 1.81 -12.79 1.89
CA VAL A 104 3.23 -12.92 2.24
C VAL A 104 3.51 -14.36 2.65
N TYR A 105 4.27 -15.08 1.83
CA TYR A 105 4.58 -16.49 2.08
C TYR A 105 5.85 -16.70 2.90
N GLU A 106 6.84 -15.86 2.70
CA GLU A 106 8.14 -15.98 3.36
C GLU A 106 8.77 -14.60 3.53
N CYS A 107 9.39 -14.40 4.68
CA CYS A 107 10.24 -13.26 4.96
C CYS A 107 11.55 -13.77 5.55
N HIS A 108 12.64 -13.58 4.84
CA HIS A 108 13.98 -14.00 5.24
C HIS A 108 14.91 -12.79 5.38
N ILE A 109 15.65 -12.75 6.48
CA ILE A 109 16.67 -11.74 6.75
C ILE A 109 18.00 -12.46 6.80
N ASP A 110 18.94 -12.08 5.93
CA ASP A 110 20.28 -12.67 5.91
C ASP A 110 21.22 -12.03 6.94
N GLU A 111 22.42 -12.59 7.07
CA GLU A 111 23.42 -12.11 8.03
C GLU A 111 23.92 -10.69 7.76
N ASN A 112 23.73 -10.18 6.55
CA ASN A 112 24.13 -8.85 6.12
C ASN A 112 22.97 -7.84 6.13
N PHE A 113 21.83 -8.16 6.80
CA PHE A 113 20.61 -7.35 6.83
C PHE A 113 19.99 -7.15 5.45
N GLY A 114 20.19 -8.08 4.53
CA GLY A 114 19.43 -8.20 3.31
C GLY A 114 18.08 -8.86 3.60
N VAL A 115 17.01 -8.29 3.09
CA VAL A 115 15.64 -8.78 3.28
C VAL A 115 15.15 -9.41 1.98
N HIS A 116 14.66 -10.63 2.07
CA HIS A 116 14.05 -11.33 0.93
C HIS A 116 12.64 -11.75 1.29
N ILE A 117 11.68 -11.26 0.52
CA ILE A 117 10.25 -11.54 0.71
C ILE A 117 9.74 -12.31 -0.50
N LYS A 118 9.04 -13.42 -0.23
CA LYS A 118 8.24 -14.12 -1.23
C LYS A 118 6.77 -13.86 -0.95
N MET A 119 6.06 -13.40 -1.96
CA MET A 119 4.65 -13.09 -1.86
C MET A 119 3.90 -13.49 -3.13
N THR A 120 2.59 -13.53 -3.04
CA THR A 120 1.71 -13.80 -4.16
C THR A 120 0.68 -12.68 -4.34
N LEU A 121 -0.17 -12.83 -5.33
CA LEU A 121 -1.31 -11.96 -5.60
C LEU A 121 -2.60 -12.76 -5.51
N THR A 122 -3.71 -12.06 -5.28
CA THR A 122 -5.05 -12.69 -5.22
C THR A 122 -5.49 -13.26 -6.57
N ALA A 123 -4.94 -12.74 -7.67
CA ALA A 123 -5.16 -13.27 -9.02
C ALA A 123 -3.87 -13.24 -9.84
N PRO A 124 -3.50 -14.35 -10.52
CA PRO A 124 -2.41 -14.34 -11.49
C PRO A 124 -2.70 -13.35 -12.62
N GLY A 125 -1.67 -12.64 -13.08
CA GLY A 125 -1.83 -11.67 -14.18
C GLY A 125 -2.44 -10.33 -13.77
N CYS A 126 -2.58 -10.05 -12.47
CA CYS A 126 -2.95 -8.73 -11.98
C CYS A 126 -1.90 -7.69 -12.38
N GLY A 127 -2.30 -6.68 -13.17
CA GLY A 127 -1.40 -5.61 -13.63
C GLY A 127 -0.85 -4.73 -12.50
N MET A 128 -1.37 -4.87 -11.29
CA MET A 128 -0.96 -4.11 -10.11
C MET A 128 0.19 -4.74 -9.33
N GLY A 129 0.62 -5.95 -9.69
CA GLY A 129 1.71 -6.65 -9.00
C GLY A 129 3.01 -5.84 -8.91
N PRO A 130 3.53 -5.30 -10.02
CA PRO A 130 4.74 -4.48 -9.99
C PRO A 130 4.61 -3.23 -9.13
N THR A 131 3.46 -2.59 -9.10
CA THR A 131 3.19 -1.42 -8.25
C THR A 131 3.22 -1.79 -6.77
N LEU A 132 2.60 -2.89 -6.40
CA LEU A 132 2.60 -3.38 -5.02
C LEU A 132 4.03 -3.76 -4.57
N VAL A 133 4.78 -4.46 -5.40
CA VAL A 133 6.19 -4.80 -5.12
C VAL A 133 7.02 -3.54 -4.89
N SER A 134 6.88 -2.55 -5.75
CA SER A 134 7.59 -1.26 -5.62
C SER A 134 7.23 -0.54 -4.32
N ASP A 135 5.95 -0.51 -3.95
CA ASP A 135 5.49 0.09 -2.70
C ASP A 135 6.12 -0.58 -1.47
N ILE A 136 6.14 -1.91 -1.47
CA ILE A 136 6.74 -2.70 -0.39
C ILE A 136 8.24 -2.42 -0.27
N GLU A 137 8.94 -2.47 -1.38
CA GLU A 137 10.40 -2.21 -1.40
C GLU A 137 10.72 -0.81 -0.90
N GLN A 138 9.99 0.21 -1.33
CA GLN A 138 10.21 1.59 -0.90
C GLN A 138 9.97 1.76 0.60
N LYS A 139 8.91 1.18 1.13
CA LYS A 139 8.58 1.25 2.56
C LYS A 139 9.61 0.53 3.42
N ILE A 140 10.04 -0.65 3.01
CA ILE A 140 11.05 -1.42 3.77
C ILE A 140 12.42 -0.74 3.72
N ARG A 141 12.79 -0.08 2.63
CA ARG A 141 14.03 0.70 2.55
C ARG A 141 14.10 1.85 3.54
N GLN A 142 12.99 2.32 4.06
CA GLN A 142 12.96 3.35 5.11
C GLN A 142 13.44 2.84 6.47
N ILE A 143 13.48 1.53 6.68
CA ILE A 143 14.05 0.92 7.88
C ILE A 143 15.57 1.04 7.79
N HIS A 144 16.17 1.76 8.73
CA HIS A 144 17.62 2.09 8.69
C HIS A 144 18.53 0.86 8.69
N GLU A 145 18.12 -0.22 9.32
CA GLU A 145 18.91 -1.46 9.45
C GLU A 145 18.93 -2.28 8.15
N VAL A 146 17.99 -2.05 7.22
CA VAL A 146 17.91 -2.79 5.96
C VAL A 146 18.95 -2.29 4.97
N ILE A 147 19.81 -3.19 4.51
CA ILE A 147 20.85 -2.91 3.50
C ILE A 147 20.32 -3.16 2.10
N GLU A 148 19.58 -4.24 1.92
CA GLU A 148 19.01 -4.62 0.62
C GLU A 148 17.63 -5.23 0.82
N ILE A 149 16.75 -5.01 -0.14
CA ILE A 149 15.42 -5.61 -0.17
C ILE A 149 15.15 -6.21 -1.55
N LYS A 150 14.67 -7.42 -1.56
CA LYS A 150 14.19 -8.12 -2.74
C LYS A 150 12.82 -8.72 -2.46
N VAL A 151 11.86 -8.43 -3.33
CA VAL A 151 10.51 -9.00 -3.29
C VAL A 151 10.29 -9.83 -4.54
N ASP A 152 10.02 -11.11 -4.37
CA ASP A 152 9.69 -12.02 -5.45
C ASP A 152 8.19 -12.35 -5.43
N LEU A 153 7.55 -12.24 -6.58
CA LEU A 153 6.19 -12.74 -6.80
C LEU A 153 6.24 -14.21 -7.17
N VAL A 154 5.51 -15.03 -6.41
CA VAL A 154 5.39 -16.46 -6.65
C VAL A 154 3.91 -16.83 -6.74
N PHE A 155 3.56 -17.80 -7.57
CA PHE A 155 2.18 -18.23 -7.80
C PHE A 155 1.96 -19.71 -7.47
N ASP A 156 2.92 -20.31 -6.77
CA ASP A 156 2.85 -21.68 -6.27
C ASP A 156 3.29 -21.71 -4.79
N PRO A 157 2.39 -22.10 -3.88
CA PRO A 157 0.97 -22.45 -4.10
C PRO A 157 0.12 -21.23 -4.50
N PRO A 158 -0.95 -21.42 -5.28
CA PRO A 158 -1.86 -20.32 -5.61
C PRO A 158 -2.59 -19.86 -4.37
N TRP A 159 -2.83 -18.56 -4.28
CA TRP A 159 -3.60 -17.98 -3.19
C TRP A 159 -5.05 -18.43 -3.22
N ASN A 160 -5.61 -18.64 -2.05
CA ASN A 160 -7.05 -18.87 -1.87
C ASN A 160 -7.55 -18.20 -0.58
N ARG A 161 -8.86 -18.07 -0.47
CA ARG A 161 -9.50 -17.37 0.65
C ARG A 161 -9.24 -17.97 2.03
N SER A 162 -8.88 -19.25 2.11
CA SER A 162 -8.55 -19.90 3.38
C SER A 162 -7.23 -19.39 3.98
N MET A 163 -6.40 -18.73 3.19
CA MET A 163 -5.15 -18.14 3.64
C MET A 163 -5.33 -16.81 4.38
N MET A 164 -6.52 -16.20 4.28
CA MET A 164 -6.84 -14.97 5.02
C MET A 164 -6.93 -15.24 6.52
N THR A 165 -6.50 -14.25 7.32
CA THR A 165 -6.77 -14.25 8.76
C THR A 165 -8.26 -14.05 9.05
N ASP A 166 -8.70 -14.39 10.26
CA ASP A 166 -10.09 -14.17 10.67
C ASP A 166 -10.44 -12.68 10.66
N VAL A 167 -9.48 -11.81 10.98
CA VAL A 167 -9.64 -10.35 10.91
C VAL A 167 -9.97 -9.92 9.47
N ALA A 168 -9.23 -10.40 8.49
CA ALA A 168 -9.49 -10.10 7.09
C ALA A 168 -10.86 -10.60 6.64
N LYS A 169 -11.22 -11.82 7.00
CA LYS A 169 -12.54 -12.41 6.70
C LYS A 169 -13.67 -11.59 7.31
N LEU A 170 -13.50 -11.15 8.56
CA LEU A 170 -14.49 -10.33 9.24
C LEU A 170 -14.65 -8.97 8.54
N GLN A 171 -13.56 -8.32 8.17
CA GLN A 171 -13.59 -7.04 7.44
C GLN A 171 -14.30 -7.15 6.10
N LEU A 172 -14.23 -8.31 5.45
CA LEU A 172 -14.87 -8.57 4.16
C LEU A 172 -16.28 -9.17 4.29
N GLY A 173 -16.80 -9.32 5.53
CA GLY A 173 -18.12 -9.89 5.77
C GLY A 173 -18.22 -11.39 5.47
N MET A 174 -17.11 -12.12 5.63
CA MET A 174 -17.03 -13.56 5.33
C MET A 174 -17.11 -14.45 6.57
N LEU A 175 -17.21 -13.88 7.76
CA LEU A 175 -17.45 -14.59 9.02
C LEU A 175 -18.83 -14.31 9.55
#